data_5934a10333e2910271649666cd01d278
#
_entry.id   5934a10333e2910271649666cd01d278
#
_cell.length_a   1.000
_cell.length_b   1.000
_cell.length_c   1.000
_cell.angle_alpha   90.00
_cell.angle_beta   90.00
_cell.angle_gamma   90.00
#
_symmetry.space_group_name_H-M   'P 1'
#
loop_
_entity.id
_entity.type
_entity.pdbx_description
1 polymer ?
#
loop_
_entity_poly.entity_id
_entity_poly.type
_entity_poly.pdbx_seq_one_letter_code
_entity_poly.pdbx_strand_id
1 'polypeptide(L)'
;MALAVTALAPPASAADGEVTFTNGGVTLHGTVVAPPGGTKLPGLVMVHGSGAHSREDYRDQAEAFARQGIATLIYDKRTEGYSQFERSYSTLADDALAAVAALRKRPEVDPARVGVWGLSEGGWVAPLAASRSADVAFVVTLGANGVEPSRQQAWAVENQLRRLGMDGSLVRMATSTMLRQLAAGGVFPEAHYDPVPVLKSLRQPVLGLWGAKDVLTPPGEAVEIFRSSLARYTLRVFPDAQHQLRRTSDGFDKLPGYAPGYLELVGTWVHDLPATSTADAPPPQDRPSAAVTPLRWYEPVWLQLAALVFLLAAFAWYPLFRRGPAARSARWLATTGLVTVLGFLAVDVVLQVTMGKALGPVVAGRPLPWLALQLLSLGTVAATIGTAVAWWRHRTPRLGVLLAGGVVFVPWAVYWGLLGV
;
A
#
# COMPACT_ATOMS: atom_id res chain seq x y z
N MET A 1 31.00 51.91 -23.31
CA MET A 1 30.27 50.67 -23.68
C MET A 1 29.50 50.22 -22.44
N ALA A 2 28.22 50.53 -22.39
CA ALA A 2 27.36 50.11 -21.25
C ALA A 2 26.76 48.73 -21.60
N LEU A 3 27.07 47.71 -20.84
CA LEU A 3 26.40 46.42 -20.93
C LEU A 3 24.98 46.55 -20.36
N ALA A 4 23.99 46.41 -21.20
CA ALA A 4 22.61 46.27 -20.80
C ALA A 4 22.41 44.85 -20.22
N VAL A 5 22.25 44.75 -18.89
CA VAL A 5 21.79 43.54 -18.22
C VAL A 5 20.29 43.47 -18.49
N THR A 6 19.88 42.64 -19.42
CA THR A 6 18.47 42.25 -19.57
C THR A 6 18.09 41.39 -18.39
N ALA A 7 17.37 41.97 -17.42
CA ALA A 7 16.70 41.22 -16.38
C ALA A 7 15.66 40.27 -17.02
N LEU A 8 15.88 38.97 -16.91
CA LEU A 8 14.82 37.99 -17.22
C LEU A 8 13.63 38.28 -16.30
N ALA A 9 12.49 38.57 -16.93
CA ALA A 9 11.23 38.69 -16.19
C ALA A 9 10.97 37.38 -15.40
N PRO A 10 10.48 37.45 -14.15
CA PRO A 10 10.11 36.26 -13.42
C PRO A 10 9.07 35.47 -14.25
N PRO A 11 9.12 34.14 -14.23
CA PRO A 11 8.13 33.34 -14.95
C PRO A 11 6.73 33.72 -14.46
N ALA A 12 5.82 33.96 -15.41
CA ALA A 12 4.43 34.30 -15.11
C ALA A 12 3.83 33.22 -14.20
N SER A 13 3.21 33.64 -13.10
CA SER A 13 2.52 32.72 -12.20
C SER A 13 1.40 32.01 -12.95
N ALA A 14 1.22 30.70 -12.70
CA ALA A 14 0.10 29.93 -13.25
C ALA A 14 -1.24 30.59 -12.91
N ALA A 15 -2.19 30.54 -13.85
CA ALA A 15 -3.56 30.99 -13.61
C ALA A 15 -4.38 29.83 -13.03
N ASP A 16 -5.03 30.05 -11.90
CA ASP A 16 -5.91 29.09 -11.24
C ASP A 16 -7.36 29.27 -11.65
N GLY A 17 -8.05 28.18 -11.97
CA GLY A 17 -9.47 28.14 -12.25
C GLY A 17 -10.16 27.08 -11.42
N GLU A 18 -11.05 27.48 -10.49
CA GLU A 18 -11.85 26.54 -9.73
C GLU A 18 -12.80 25.74 -10.63
N VAL A 19 -12.98 24.48 -10.32
CA VAL A 19 -13.87 23.56 -11.04
C VAL A 19 -14.56 22.62 -10.06
N THR A 20 -15.82 22.30 -10.34
CA THR A 20 -16.57 21.28 -9.62
C THR A 20 -17.11 20.26 -10.62
N PHE A 21 -17.15 19.01 -10.23
CA PHE A 21 -17.72 17.91 -10.99
C PHE A 21 -18.35 16.88 -10.05
N THR A 22 -19.21 16.02 -10.56
CA THR A 22 -19.95 15.07 -9.73
C THR A 22 -19.78 13.65 -10.27
N ASN A 23 -19.70 12.69 -9.35
CA ASN A 23 -19.78 11.26 -9.65
C ASN A 23 -20.55 10.54 -8.54
N GLY A 24 -21.60 9.77 -8.91
CA GLY A 24 -22.40 8.98 -7.97
C GLY A 24 -23.06 9.81 -6.87
N GLY A 25 -23.45 11.07 -7.15
CA GLY A 25 -24.05 11.99 -6.18
C GLY A 25 -23.02 12.75 -5.32
N VAL A 26 -21.73 12.41 -5.36
CA VAL A 26 -20.67 13.11 -4.65
C VAL A 26 -20.15 14.26 -5.51
N THR A 27 -20.08 15.46 -4.93
CA THR A 27 -19.48 16.63 -5.56
C THR A 27 -18.01 16.72 -5.20
N LEU A 28 -17.16 16.78 -6.20
CA LEU A 28 -15.71 16.90 -6.07
C LEU A 28 -15.27 18.31 -6.48
N HIS A 29 -14.31 18.84 -5.74
CA HIS A 29 -13.77 20.18 -5.95
C HIS A 29 -12.33 20.07 -6.46
N GLY A 30 -12.00 20.87 -7.46
CA GLY A 30 -10.68 20.88 -8.07
C GLY A 30 -10.26 22.26 -8.52
N THR A 31 -8.98 22.36 -8.89
CA THR A 31 -8.37 23.57 -9.46
C THR A 31 -7.67 23.19 -10.75
N VAL A 32 -7.93 23.93 -11.81
CA VAL A 32 -7.16 23.85 -13.06
C VAL A 32 -6.01 24.85 -12.96
N VAL A 33 -4.79 24.36 -13.00
CA VAL A 33 -3.55 25.14 -13.00
C VAL A 33 -3.03 25.18 -14.43
N ALA A 34 -3.00 26.35 -15.06
CA ALA A 34 -2.64 26.49 -16.47
C ALA A 34 -1.73 27.70 -16.71
N PRO A 35 -0.92 27.71 -17.79
CA PRO A 35 -0.16 28.90 -18.15
C PRO A 35 -1.12 30.03 -18.54
N PRO A 36 -0.85 31.29 -18.14
CA PRO A 36 -1.71 32.43 -18.46
C PRO A 36 -1.75 32.67 -19.99
N GLY A 37 -2.96 32.90 -20.50
CA GLY A 37 -3.17 33.15 -21.93
C GLY A 37 -2.96 31.94 -22.86
N GLY A 38 -2.80 30.74 -22.29
CA GLY A 38 -2.69 29.52 -23.08
C GLY A 38 -3.97 29.18 -23.84
N THR A 39 -3.81 28.60 -25.02
CA THR A 39 -4.93 28.16 -25.87
C THR A 39 -4.60 26.78 -26.47
N LYS A 40 -5.61 25.90 -26.57
CA LYS A 40 -5.46 24.53 -27.09
C LYS A 40 -4.34 23.75 -26.37
N LEU A 41 -4.26 23.93 -25.03
CA LEU A 41 -3.29 23.23 -24.19
C LEU A 41 -3.65 21.75 -24.07
N PRO A 42 -2.65 20.84 -24.02
CA PRO A 42 -2.92 19.50 -23.53
C PRO A 42 -3.40 19.59 -22.06
N GLY A 43 -4.35 18.72 -21.72
CA GLY A 43 -4.89 18.63 -20.36
C GLY A 43 -4.36 17.40 -19.62
N LEU A 44 -4.19 17.52 -18.30
CA LEU A 44 -3.75 16.41 -17.43
C LEU A 44 -4.58 16.38 -16.14
N VAL A 45 -5.27 15.29 -15.87
CA VAL A 45 -5.98 15.06 -14.60
C VAL A 45 -5.09 14.27 -13.67
N MET A 46 -4.83 14.77 -12.47
CA MET A 46 -3.97 14.10 -11.48
C MET A 46 -4.79 13.24 -10.51
N VAL A 47 -4.59 11.92 -10.58
CA VAL A 47 -5.25 10.91 -9.73
C VAL A 47 -4.34 10.54 -8.57
N HIS A 48 -4.88 10.62 -7.37
CA HIS A 48 -4.14 10.49 -6.11
C HIS A 48 -3.65 9.07 -5.81
N GLY A 49 -2.61 9.02 -4.98
CA GLY A 49 -2.19 7.81 -4.28
C GLY A 49 -3.18 7.36 -3.19
N SER A 50 -2.82 6.33 -2.42
CA SER A 50 -3.64 5.81 -1.32
C SER A 50 -3.65 6.77 -0.14
N GLY A 51 -4.79 6.89 0.55
CA GLY A 51 -5.03 7.75 1.69
C GLY A 51 -5.88 8.97 1.35
N ALA A 52 -6.19 9.76 2.38
CA ALA A 52 -6.84 11.04 2.22
C ALA A 52 -5.84 12.05 1.63
N HIS A 53 -6.25 12.72 0.56
CA HIS A 53 -5.43 13.69 -0.13
C HIS A 53 -6.25 14.91 -0.50
N SER A 54 -5.62 16.08 -0.39
CA SER A 54 -6.14 17.31 -0.96
C SER A 54 -5.47 17.61 -2.31
N ARG A 55 -6.09 18.46 -3.12
CA ARG A 55 -5.52 18.96 -4.36
C ARG A 55 -4.17 19.64 -4.16
N GLU A 56 -3.94 20.25 -3.00
CA GLU A 56 -2.70 20.96 -2.69
C GLU A 56 -1.47 20.03 -2.58
N ASP A 57 -1.66 18.73 -2.36
CA ASP A 57 -0.56 17.77 -2.31
C ASP A 57 0.21 17.66 -3.65
N TYR A 58 -0.44 18.08 -4.75
CA TYR A 58 0.12 18.04 -6.12
C TYR A 58 0.33 19.43 -6.75
N ARG A 59 0.11 20.51 -5.98
CA ARG A 59 0.24 21.90 -6.47
C ARG A 59 1.58 22.15 -7.14
N ASP A 60 2.68 21.82 -6.48
CA ASP A 60 4.04 22.02 -7.00
C ASP A 60 4.25 21.37 -8.37
N GLN A 61 3.69 20.15 -8.56
CA GLN A 61 3.80 19.43 -9.83
C GLN A 61 2.90 20.04 -10.89
N ALA A 62 1.66 20.41 -10.53
CA ALA A 62 0.73 21.06 -11.44
C ALA A 62 1.29 22.39 -11.96
N GLU A 63 1.89 23.20 -11.10
CA GLU A 63 2.58 24.44 -11.50
C GLU A 63 3.79 24.18 -12.40
N ALA A 64 4.56 23.11 -12.10
CA ALA A 64 5.67 22.73 -12.96
C ALA A 64 5.20 22.29 -14.35
N PHE A 65 4.08 21.57 -14.45
CA PHE A 65 3.48 21.20 -15.74
C PHE A 65 2.85 22.40 -16.46
N ALA A 66 2.24 23.33 -15.72
CA ALA A 66 1.75 24.58 -16.30
C ALA A 66 2.89 25.39 -16.93
N ARG A 67 4.06 25.48 -16.30
CA ARG A 67 5.25 26.13 -16.90
C ARG A 67 5.70 25.46 -18.22
N GLN A 68 5.29 24.22 -18.45
CA GLN A 68 5.57 23.47 -19.67
C GLN A 68 4.39 23.45 -20.65
N GLY A 69 3.39 24.31 -20.45
CA GLY A 69 2.27 24.44 -21.36
C GLY A 69 1.19 23.36 -21.22
N ILE A 70 1.02 22.77 -20.04
CA ILE A 70 0.00 21.76 -19.77
C ILE A 70 -1.03 22.35 -18.78
N ALA A 71 -2.32 22.28 -19.11
CA ALA A 71 -3.40 22.59 -18.18
C ALA A 71 -3.67 21.38 -17.25
N THR A 72 -3.36 21.52 -15.97
CA THR A 72 -3.42 20.40 -15.03
C THR A 72 -4.59 20.58 -14.05
N LEU A 73 -5.48 19.59 -13.99
CA LEU A 73 -6.56 19.54 -13.00
C LEU A 73 -6.10 18.71 -11.80
N ILE A 74 -6.00 19.36 -10.66
CA ILE A 74 -5.83 18.77 -9.33
C ILE A 74 -7.15 18.86 -8.58
N TYR A 75 -7.56 17.83 -7.84
CA TYR A 75 -8.84 17.79 -7.14
C TYR A 75 -8.74 17.14 -5.76
N ASP A 76 -9.68 17.47 -4.87
CA ASP A 76 -9.73 16.83 -3.55
C ASP A 76 -10.26 15.40 -3.71
N LYS A 77 -9.54 14.44 -3.18
CA LYS A 77 -9.95 13.04 -3.22
C LYS A 77 -11.25 12.86 -2.42
N ARG A 78 -12.17 12.05 -2.94
CA ARG A 78 -13.43 11.77 -2.21
C ARG A 78 -13.18 11.22 -0.82
N THR A 79 -14.03 11.55 0.13
CA THR A 79 -14.09 10.97 1.47
C THR A 79 -15.25 10.01 1.62
N GLU A 80 -16.34 10.23 0.87
CA GLU A 80 -17.50 9.34 0.87
C GLU A 80 -17.20 8.05 0.10
N GLY A 81 -17.40 6.90 0.76
CA GLY A 81 -17.08 5.59 0.19
C GLY A 81 -15.59 5.35 -0.03
N TYR A 82 -14.73 6.13 0.67
CA TYR A 82 -13.28 5.96 0.62
C TYR A 82 -12.63 6.03 2.00
N SER A 83 -12.00 4.94 2.39
CA SER A 83 -11.16 4.82 3.58
C SER A 83 -10.11 3.72 3.38
N GLN A 84 -9.35 3.40 4.41
CA GLN A 84 -8.49 2.21 4.39
C GLN A 84 -9.28 0.90 4.32
N PHE A 85 -10.53 0.90 4.80
CA PHE A 85 -11.39 -0.27 4.91
C PHE A 85 -12.54 -0.29 3.88
N GLU A 86 -12.70 0.79 3.14
CA GLU A 86 -13.74 0.94 2.12
C GLU A 86 -13.14 1.71 0.95
N ARG A 87 -12.97 1.06 -0.19
CA ARG A 87 -12.53 1.71 -1.43
C ARG A 87 -12.96 0.86 -2.63
N SER A 88 -13.12 1.55 -3.77
CA SER A 88 -13.34 0.92 -5.05
C SER A 88 -12.53 1.65 -6.12
N TYR A 89 -11.63 0.95 -6.79
CA TYR A 89 -10.90 1.50 -7.92
C TYR A 89 -11.83 1.87 -9.07
N SER A 90 -12.95 1.16 -9.21
CA SER A 90 -14.02 1.51 -10.15
C SER A 90 -14.57 2.89 -9.88
N THR A 91 -14.96 3.18 -8.64
CA THR A 91 -15.50 4.49 -8.25
C THR A 91 -14.47 5.62 -8.42
N LEU A 92 -13.21 5.35 -8.06
CA LEU A 92 -12.12 6.34 -8.25
C LEU A 92 -11.81 6.58 -9.74
N ALA A 93 -11.95 5.56 -10.59
CA ALA A 93 -11.81 5.71 -12.04
C ALA A 93 -12.95 6.55 -12.63
N ASP A 94 -14.17 6.39 -12.12
CA ASP A 94 -15.31 7.21 -12.54
C ASP A 94 -15.17 8.66 -12.06
N ASP A 95 -14.55 8.92 -10.88
CA ASP A 95 -14.17 10.27 -10.45
C ASP A 95 -13.16 10.90 -11.43
N ALA A 96 -12.14 10.13 -11.81
CA ALA A 96 -11.13 10.59 -12.76
C ALA A 96 -11.75 10.90 -14.12
N LEU A 97 -12.71 10.11 -14.60
CA LEU A 97 -13.43 10.37 -15.85
C LEU A 97 -14.33 11.60 -15.75
N ALA A 98 -14.98 11.83 -14.61
CA ALA A 98 -15.74 13.07 -14.38
C ALA A 98 -14.82 14.30 -14.39
N ALA A 99 -13.62 14.19 -13.81
CA ALA A 99 -12.60 15.22 -13.87
C ALA A 99 -12.10 15.46 -15.31
N VAL A 100 -11.87 14.39 -16.09
CA VAL A 100 -11.53 14.49 -17.53
C VAL A 100 -12.62 15.24 -18.28
N ALA A 101 -13.89 14.89 -18.07
CA ALA A 101 -15.02 15.56 -18.71
C ALA A 101 -15.11 17.06 -18.32
N ALA A 102 -14.77 17.41 -17.08
CA ALA A 102 -14.72 18.79 -16.62
C ALA A 102 -13.56 19.56 -17.27
N LEU A 103 -12.38 18.99 -17.32
CA LEU A 103 -11.20 19.62 -17.93
C LEU A 103 -11.36 19.82 -19.44
N ARG A 104 -11.99 18.87 -20.16
CA ARG A 104 -12.27 18.96 -21.59
C ARG A 104 -13.23 20.13 -21.97
N LYS A 105 -14.01 20.64 -21.02
CA LYS A 105 -14.90 21.78 -21.23
C LYS A 105 -14.20 23.13 -21.07
N ARG A 106 -12.96 23.14 -20.62
CA ARG A 106 -12.20 24.38 -20.42
C ARG A 106 -11.81 25.00 -21.74
N PRO A 107 -12.03 26.32 -21.95
CA PRO A 107 -11.75 27.01 -23.24
C PRO A 107 -10.26 27.00 -23.61
N GLU A 108 -9.37 26.99 -22.63
CA GLU A 108 -7.92 26.92 -22.82
C GLU A 108 -7.42 25.55 -23.24
N VAL A 109 -8.21 24.47 -23.03
CA VAL A 109 -7.78 23.06 -23.21
C VAL A 109 -8.18 22.53 -24.59
N ASP A 110 -7.30 21.75 -25.20
CA ASP A 110 -7.65 20.93 -26.36
C ASP A 110 -8.36 19.65 -25.87
N PRO A 111 -9.67 19.50 -26.12
CA PRO A 111 -10.44 18.35 -25.62
C PRO A 111 -10.00 17.01 -26.22
N ALA A 112 -9.26 17.01 -27.34
CA ALA A 112 -8.71 15.79 -27.93
C ALA A 112 -7.38 15.36 -27.30
N ARG A 113 -6.80 16.18 -26.42
CA ARG A 113 -5.48 15.99 -25.83
C ARG A 113 -5.52 16.01 -24.29
N VAL A 114 -6.54 15.42 -23.71
CA VAL A 114 -6.66 15.28 -22.24
C VAL A 114 -6.27 13.87 -21.81
N GLY A 115 -5.31 13.77 -20.90
CA GLY A 115 -4.84 12.52 -20.33
C GLY A 115 -5.04 12.46 -18.82
N VAL A 116 -4.68 11.32 -18.25
CA VAL A 116 -4.70 11.08 -16.80
C VAL A 116 -3.30 10.76 -16.30
N TRP A 117 -2.97 11.26 -15.12
CA TRP A 117 -1.74 10.97 -14.38
C TRP A 117 -2.10 10.28 -13.07
N GLY A 118 -1.42 9.20 -12.70
CA GLY A 118 -1.72 8.46 -11.49
C GLY A 118 -0.49 8.08 -10.69
N LEU A 119 -0.48 8.41 -9.39
CA LEU A 119 0.58 8.02 -8.46
C LEU A 119 0.15 6.82 -7.63
N SER A 120 1.00 5.78 -7.49
CA SER A 120 0.76 4.68 -6.55
C SER A 120 -0.59 4.00 -6.77
N GLU A 121 -1.58 4.14 -5.88
CA GLU A 121 -2.97 3.72 -6.09
C GLU A 121 -3.55 4.29 -7.39
N GLY A 122 -3.25 5.57 -7.68
CA GLY A 122 -3.59 6.19 -8.96
C GLY A 122 -2.98 5.48 -10.17
N GLY A 123 -1.90 4.73 -9.97
CA GLY A 123 -1.29 3.89 -11.01
C GLY A 123 -2.13 2.66 -11.37
N TRP A 124 -3.11 2.25 -10.55
CA TRP A 124 -4.16 1.29 -10.93
C TRP A 124 -5.40 2.00 -11.48
N VAL A 125 -5.76 3.12 -10.86
CA VAL A 125 -6.99 3.86 -11.17
C VAL A 125 -6.91 4.57 -12.53
N ALA A 126 -5.81 5.25 -12.85
CA ALA A 126 -5.66 5.98 -14.10
C ALA A 126 -5.70 5.06 -15.35
N PRO A 127 -4.99 3.92 -15.38
CA PRO A 127 -5.17 2.92 -16.45
C PRO A 127 -6.60 2.39 -16.54
N LEU A 128 -7.26 2.14 -15.41
CA LEU A 128 -8.64 1.67 -15.37
C LEU A 128 -9.60 2.72 -15.97
N ALA A 129 -9.45 4.00 -15.64
CA ALA A 129 -10.22 5.09 -16.24
C ALA A 129 -9.99 5.15 -17.75
N ALA A 130 -8.73 5.11 -18.19
CA ALA A 130 -8.38 5.15 -19.62
C ALA A 130 -8.93 3.95 -20.40
N SER A 131 -8.99 2.77 -19.80
CA SER A 131 -9.56 1.57 -20.44
C SER A 131 -11.07 1.67 -20.70
N ARG A 132 -11.77 2.56 -19.98
CA ARG A 132 -13.23 2.74 -20.05
C ARG A 132 -13.67 3.88 -20.97
N SER A 133 -12.76 4.77 -21.38
CA SER A 133 -13.15 5.97 -22.12
C SER A 133 -12.13 6.36 -23.20
N ALA A 134 -12.60 6.58 -24.41
CA ALA A 134 -11.83 7.15 -25.49
C ALA A 134 -11.53 8.66 -25.29
N ASP A 135 -12.17 9.29 -24.33
CA ASP A 135 -11.92 10.70 -23.96
C ASP A 135 -10.58 10.90 -23.26
N VAL A 136 -9.96 9.81 -22.80
CA VAL A 136 -8.58 9.82 -22.27
C VAL A 136 -7.62 9.56 -23.42
N ALA A 137 -6.84 10.56 -23.77
CA ALA A 137 -5.91 10.51 -24.90
C ALA A 137 -4.59 9.80 -24.58
N PHE A 138 -4.13 9.87 -23.33
CA PHE A 138 -2.87 9.28 -22.86
C PHE A 138 -2.89 9.04 -21.34
N VAL A 139 -1.95 8.22 -20.88
CA VAL A 139 -1.81 7.88 -19.46
C VAL A 139 -0.38 8.14 -19.01
N VAL A 140 -0.20 8.79 -17.86
CA VAL A 140 1.07 8.91 -17.15
C VAL A 140 0.95 8.19 -15.82
N THR A 141 1.91 7.35 -15.45
CA THR A 141 1.90 6.65 -14.15
C THR A 141 3.21 6.85 -13.41
N LEU A 142 3.12 7.07 -12.10
CA LEU A 142 4.25 7.21 -11.18
C LEU A 142 4.23 6.12 -10.13
N GLY A 143 5.34 5.37 -9.98
CA GLY A 143 5.43 4.31 -8.99
C GLY A 143 4.26 3.32 -9.09
N ALA A 144 3.76 3.10 -10.31
CA ALA A 144 2.63 2.21 -10.55
C ALA A 144 3.02 0.76 -10.34
N ASN A 145 2.05 -0.03 -9.87
CA ASN A 145 2.24 -1.45 -9.65
C ASN A 145 1.73 -2.27 -10.82
N GLY A 146 2.54 -3.23 -11.26
CA GLY A 146 2.11 -4.29 -12.15
C GLY A 146 1.49 -5.49 -11.42
N VAL A 147 1.55 -5.51 -10.09
CA VAL A 147 1.06 -6.60 -9.23
C VAL A 147 -0.15 -6.19 -8.42
N GLU A 148 -0.81 -7.17 -7.81
CA GLU A 148 -1.98 -6.94 -6.95
C GLU A 148 -1.64 -6.12 -5.71
N PRO A 149 -2.59 -5.33 -5.15
CA PRO A 149 -2.40 -4.51 -3.96
C PRO A 149 -1.90 -5.27 -2.73
N SER A 150 -2.37 -6.50 -2.50
CA SER A 150 -1.90 -7.32 -1.38
C SER A 150 -0.42 -7.70 -1.52
N ARG A 151 0.03 -8.03 -2.72
CA ARG A 151 1.42 -8.35 -3.03
C ARG A 151 2.31 -7.10 -2.92
N GLN A 152 1.84 -5.95 -3.41
CA GLN A 152 2.52 -4.67 -3.23
C GLN A 152 2.65 -4.29 -1.75
N GLN A 153 1.57 -4.47 -0.97
CA GLN A 153 1.59 -4.17 0.47
C GLN A 153 2.56 -5.09 1.22
N ALA A 154 2.60 -6.38 0.86
CA ALA A 154 3.59 -7.32 1.42
C ALA A 154 5.02 -6.84 1.17
N TRP A 155 5.32 -6.39 -0.06
CA TRP A 155 6.61 -5.83 -0.43
C TRP A 155 6.97 -4.60 0.42
N ALA A 156 6.06 -3.64 0.54
CA ALA A 156 6.29 -2.41 1.31
C ALA A 156 6.50 -2.68 2.80
N VAL A 157 5.68 -3.54 3.40
CA VAL A 157 5.81 -3.95 4.81
C VAL A 157 7.13 -4.68 5.05
N GLU A 158 7.51 -5.61 4.17
CA GLU A 158 8.76 -6.35 4.29
C GLU A 158 9.96 -5.41 4.23
N ASN A 159 10.00 -4.49 3.27
CA ASN A 159 11.09 -3.51 3.16
C ASN A 159 11.20 -2.64 4.42
N GLN A 160 10.06 -2.17 4.95
CA GLN A 160 10.05 -1.38 6.18
C GLN A 160 10.58 -2.18 7.39
N LEU A 161 10.13 -3.42 7.58
CA LEU A 161 10.56 -4.26 8.70
C LEU A 161 12.04 -4.64 8.58
N ARG A 162 12.51 -5.00 7.37
CA ARG A 162 13.92 -5.28 7.10
C ARG A 162 14.81 -4.07 7.36
N ARG A 163 14.36 -2.85 6.99
CA ARG A 163 15.09 -1.61 7.33
C ARG A 163 15.25 -1.43 8.83
N LEU A 164 14.27 -1.87 9.62
CA LEU A 164 14.34 -1.85 11.09
C LEU A 164 15.17 -3.01 11.67
N GLY A 165 15.82 -3.82 10.82
CA GLY A 165 16.61 -4.98 11.21
C GLY A 165 15.79 -6.21 11.59
N MET A 166 14.49 -6.24 11.23
CA MET A 166 13.60 -7.36 11.54
C MET A 166 13.58 -8.38 10.42
N ASP A 167 13.49 -9.66 10.79
CA ASP A 167 13.33 -10.79 9.87
C ASP A 167 12.55 -11.95 10.51
N GLY A 168 12.56 -13.13 9.87
CA GLY A 168 12.01 -14.36 10.39
C GLY A 168 10.49 -14.38 10.51
N SER A 169 9.99 -15.00 11.57
CA SER A 169 8.56 -15.32 11.71
C SER A 169 7.65 -14.10 11.85
N LEU A 170 8.11 -13.01 12.45
CA LEU A 170 7.34 -11.77 12.54
C LEU A 170 7.10 -11.17 11.15
N VAL A 171 8.14 -11.10 10.32
CA VAL A 171 8.03 -10.58 8.96
C VAL A 171 7.07 -11.43 8.13
N ARG A 172 7.23 -12.77 8.18
CA ARG A 172 6.31 -13.70 7.48
C ARG A 172 4.86 -13.56 7.98
N MET A 173 4.66 -13.43 9.29
CA MET A 173 3.34 -13.19 9.87
C MET A 173 2.73 -11.91 9.32
N ALA A 174 3.46 -10.81 9.31
CA ALA A 174 2.99 -9.50 8.86
C ALA A 174 2.71 -9.45 7.34
N THR A 175 3.59 -10.06 6.52
CA THR A 175 3.54 -9.95 5.05
C THR A 175 2.72 -11.05 4.38
N SER A 176 2.43 -12.15 5.07
CA SER A 176 1.66 -13.27 4.52
C SER A 176 0.40 -13.53 5.35
N THR A 177 0.54 -14.08 6.57
CA THR A 177 -0.60 -14.53 7.37
C THR A 177 -1.61 -13.42 7.62
N MET A 178 -1.15 -12.27 8.07
CA MET A 178 -1.97 -11.09 8.36
C MET A 178 -2.68 -10.55 7.11
N LEU A 179 -1.95 -10.29 6.03
CA LEU A 179 -2.53 -9.74 4.80
C LEU A 179 -3.59 -10.67 4.20
N ARG A 180 -3.39 -12.00 4.27
CA ARG A 180 -4.36 -13.00 3.85
C ARG A 180 -5.64 -12.93 4.69
N GLN A 181 -5.51 -12.80 6.01
CA GLN A 181 -6.64 -12.68 6.92
C GLN A 181 -7.39 -11.36 6.72
N LEU A 182 -6.69 -10.23 6.54
CA LEU A 182 -7.29 -8.92 6.27
C LEU A 182 -8.04 -8.92 4.93
N ALA A 183 -7.44 -9.49 3.88
CA ALA A 183 -8.08 -9.60 2.56
C ALA A 183 -9.35 -10.46 2.61
N ALA A 184 -9.27 -11.65 3.21
CA ALA A 184 -10.41 -12.55 3.34
C ALA A 184 -11.50 -12.05 4.29
N GLY A 185 -11.14 -11.24 5.29
CA GLY A 185 -12.06 -10.55 6.21
C GLY A 185 -12.72 -9.30 5.63
N GLY A 186 -12.41 -8.93 4.38
CA GLY A 186 -12.94 -7.72 3.74
C GLY A 186 -12.38 -6.40 4.31
N VAL A 187 -11.32 -6.48 5.13
CA VAL A 187 -10.67 -5.32 5.76
C VAL A 187 -9.61 -4.69 4.85
N PHE A 188 -9.22 -5.40 3.80
CA PHE A 188 -8.32 -4.92 2.76
C PHE A 188 -9.05 -4.95 1.41
N PRO A 189 -9.84 -3.90 1.09
CA PRO A 189 -10.54 -3.82 -0.18
C PRO A 189 -9.56 -3.77 -1.35
N GLU A 190 -9.98 -4.32 -2.50
CA GLU A 190 -9.17 -4.41 -3.73
C GLU A 190 -7.86 -5.23 -3.58
N ALA A 191 -7.70 -6.01 -2.49
CA ALA A 191 -6.49 -6.77 -2.21
C ALA A 191 -6.02 -7.66 -3.38
N HIS A 192 -6.95 -8.16 -4.17
CA HIS A 192 -6.73 -9.09 -5.29
C HIS A 192 -7.01 -8.46 -6.66
N TYR A 193 -7.05 -7.13 -6.76
CA TYR A 193 -7.19 -6.45 -8.04
C TYR A 193 -6.01 -6.79 -8.96
N ASP A 194 -6.29 -7.46 -10.09
CA ASP A 194 -5.29 -7.76 -11.11
C ASP A 194 -5.22 -6.62 -12.15
N PRO A 195 -4.11 -5.86 -12.23
CA PRO A 195 -3.97 -4.78 -13.19
C PRO A 195 -3.68 -5.25 -14.63
N VAL A 196 -3.20 -6.49 -14.81
CA VAL A 196 -2.70 -6.98 -16.11
C VAL A 196 -3.75 -6.96 -17.20
N PRO A 197 -5.01 -7.42 -16.99
CA PRO A 197 -6.05 -7.33 -18.01
C PRO A 197 -6.33 -5.90 -18.46
N VAL A 198 -6.33 -4.94 -17.52
CA VAL A 198 -6.53 -3.52 -17.82
C VAL A 198 -5.37 -2.97 -18.66
N LEU A 199 -4.13 -3.23 -18.24
CA LEU A 199 -2.94 -2.81 -18.98
C LEU A 199 -2.95 -3.35 -20.43
N LYS A 200 -3.32 -4.61 -20.64
CA LYS A 200 -3.42 -5.23 -21.96
C LYS A 200 -4.54 -4.64 -22.83
N SER A 201 -5.58 -4.07 -22.23
CA SER A 201 -6.69 -3.46 -22.96
C SER A 201 -6.40 -2.02 -23.42
N LEU A 202 -5.37 -1.35 -22.89
CA LEU A 202 -5.04 0.02 -23.21
C LEU A 202 -4.57 0.16 -24.66
N ARG A 203 -5.15 1.11 -25.35
CA ARG A 203 -4.75 1.56 -26.71
C ARG A 203 -4.03 2.88 -26.69
N GLN A 204 -4.23 3.66 -25.64
CA GLN A 204 -3.59 4.95 -25.42
C GLN A 204 -2.09 4.76 -25.15
N PRO A 205 -1.25 5.72 -25.56
CA PRO A 205 0.16 5.73 -25.14
C PRO A 205 0.27 5.89 -23.64
N VAL A 206 1.18 5.13 -23.01
CA VAL A 206 1.44 5.15 -21.58
C VAL A 206 2.87 5.60 -21.31
N LEU A 207 3.03 6.61 -20.45
CA LEU A 207 4.30 6.96 -19.83
C LEU A 207 4.36 6.36 -18.43
N GLY A 208 5.22 5.36 -18.23
CA GLY A 208 5.45 4.73 -16.92
C GLY A 208 6.76 5.23 -16.31
N LEU A 209 6.72 5.68 -15.06
CA LEU A 209 7.84 6.30 -14.36
C LEU A 209 8.06 5.66 -13.00
N TRP A 210 9.29 5.23 -12.71
CA TRP A 210 9.67 4.60 -11.44
C TRP A 210 10.98 5.15 -10.89
N GLY A 211 11.06 5.21 -9.58
CA GLY A 211 12.33 5.36 -8.89
C GLY A 211 13.02 4.00 -8.75
N ALA A 212 14.31 3.93 -9.06
CA ALA A 212 15.06 2.68 -8.86
C ALA A 212 15.17 2.27 -7.39
N LYS A 213 15.05 3.23 -6.48
CA LYS A 213 15.05 3.03 -5.02
C LYS A 213 13.63 3.01 -4.44
N ASP A 214 12.62 2.62 -5.22
CA ASP A 214 11.26 2.48 -4.73
C ASP A 214 11.14 1.29 -3.78
N VAL A 215 10.85 1.54 -2.52
CA VAL A 215 10.67 0.54 -1.46
C VAL A 215 9.19 0.20 -1.22
N LEU A 216 8.26 0.96 -1.80
CA LEU A 216 6.83 0.76 -1.62
C LEU A 216 6.22 -0.13 -2.71
N THR A 217 6.80 -0.11 -3.92
CA THR A 217 6.39 -0.97 -5.03
C THR A 217 7.60 -1.75 -5.55
N PRO A 218 7.46 -2.96 -6.08
CA PRO A 218 8.56 -3.70 -6.71
C PRO A 218 8.86 -3.12 -8.11
N PRO A 219 9.83 -2.20 -8.25
CA PRO A 219 9.97 -1.42 -9.47
C PRO A 219 10.46 -2.24 -10.66
N GLY A 220 11.32 -3.23 -10.42
CA GLY A 220 11.83 -4.13 -11.45
C GLY A 220 10.71 -4.96 -12.08
N GLU A 221 9.88 -5.58 -11.24
CA GLU A 221 8.72 -6.37 -11.71
C GLU A 221 7.68 -5.48 -12.38
N ALA A 222 7.42 -4.28 -11.85
CA ALA A 222 6.45 -3.35 -12.42
C ALA A 222 6.85 -2.95 -13.86
N VAL A 223 8.11 -2.59 -14.09
CA VAL A 223 8.63 -2.26 -15.44
C VAL A 223 8.44 -3.44 -16.40
N GLU A 224 8.77 -4.67 -15.99
CA GLU A 224 8.61 -5.87 -16.83
C GLU A 224 7.14 -6.17 -17.17
N ILE A 225 6.26 -6.05 -16.18
CA ILE A 225 4.81 -6.28 -16.39
C ILE A 225 4.24 -5.23 -17.34
N PHE A 226 4.58 -3.96 -17.16
CA PHE A 226 4.15 -2.89 -18.05
C PHE A 226 4.69 -3.11 -19.47
N ARG A 227 5.96 -3.44 -19.63
CA ARG A 227 6.61 -3.71 -20.90
C ARG A 227 5.94 -4.88 -21.65
N SER A 228 5.57 -5.94 -20.94
CA SER A 228 4.96 -7.14 -21.52
C SER A 228 3.45 -7.01 -21.77
N SER A 229 2.79 -6.02 -21.16
CA SER A 229 1.33 -5.88 -21.20
C SER A 229 0.86 -4.74 -22.11
N LEU A 230 1.62 -3.66 -22.25
CA LEU A 230 1.21 -2.46 -22.98
C LEU A 230 1.53 -2.56 -24.47
N ALA A 231 0.64 -2.03 -25.32
CA ALA A 231 0.87 -1.93 -26.76
C ALA A 231 1.75 -0.73 -27.15
N ARG A 232 1.59 0.40 -26.45
CA ARG A 232 2.34 1.66 -26.69
C ARG A 232 2.81 2.23 -25.38
N TYR A 233 4.13 2.35 -25.21
CA TYR A 233 4.69 2.77 -23.94
C TYR A 233 6.00 3.55 -24.07
N THR A 234 6.25 4.39 -23.07
CA THR A 234 7.55 4.94 -22.72
C THR A 234 7.77 4.66 -21.24
N LEU A 235 8.74 3.79 -20.91
CA LEU A 235 9.02 3.41 -19.52
C LEU A 235 10.38 3.96 -19.11
N ARG A 236 10.43 4.70 -18.00
CA ARG A 236 11.65 5.34 -17.51
C ARG A 236 11.88 5.07 -16.03
N VAL A 237 13.14 4.86 -15.69
CA VAL A 237 13.61 4.57 -14.34
C VAL A 237 14.61 5.64 -13.91
N PHE A 238 14.35 6.25 -12.75
CA PHE A 238 15.20 7.31 -12.18
C PHE A 238 16.10 6.70 -11.08
N PRO A 239 17.44 6.66 -11.26
CA PRO A 239 18.35 5.92 -10.37
C PRO A 239 18.29 6.35 -8.90
N ASP A 240 18.22 7.66 -8.62
CA ASP A 240 18.27 8.23 -7.28
C ASP A 240 16.91 8.75 -6.81
N ALA A 241 15.86 8.10 -7.23
CA ALA A 241 14.48 8.43 -6.88
C ALA A 241 13.80 7.31 -6.10
N GLN A 242 12.92 7.73 -5.19
CA GLN A 242 12.01 6.87 -4.45
C GLN A 242 10.62 6.85 -5.12
N HIS A 243 9.63 6.24 -4.47
CA HIS A 243 8.27 6.00 -4.96
C HIS A 243 7.56 7.18 -5.63
N GLN A 244 7.71 8.40 -5.11
CA GLN A 244 7.09 9.63 -5.64
C GLN A 244 8.01 10.42 -6.58
N LEU A 245 9.06 9.79 -7.08
CA LEU A 245 10.14 10.42 -7.85
C LEU A 245 10.80 11.61 -7.15
N ARG A 246 10.71 11.68 -5.81
CA ARG A 246 11.57 12.56 -5.04
C ARG A 246 12.96 11.95 -4.92
N ARG A 247 13.98 12.82 -4.86
CA ARG A 247 15.35 12.38 -4.62
C ARG A 247 15.45 11.66 -3.28
N THR A 248 16.31 10.64 -3.23
CA THR A 248 16.50 9.82 -2.03
C THR A 248 17.91 9.26 -1.97
N SER A 249 18.39 9.02 -0.74
CA SER A 249 19.66 8.29 -0.53
C SER A 249 19.43 6.78 -0.50
N ASP A 250 18.34 6.31 0.10
CA ASP A 250 18.10 4.91 0.46
C ASP A 250 16.67 4.39 0.16
N GLY A 251 15.83 5.19 -0.49
CA GLY A 251 14.45 4.85 -0.81
C GLY A 251 13.43 5.22 0.27
N PHE A 252 13.86 5.44 1.50
CA PHE A 252 12.97 5.76 2.63
C PHE A 252 12.98 7.24 2.99
N ASP A 253 14.10 7.93 2.81
CA ASP A 253 14.20 9.36 3.02
C ASP A 253 13.63 10.16 1.83
N LYS A 254 13.29 11.42 2.08
CA LYS A 254 12.86 12.38 1.06
C LYS A 254 13.83 13.55 1.08
N LEU A 255 14.71 13.60 0.10
CA LEU A 255 15.57 14.73 -0.13
C LEU A 255 14.81 15.85 -0.89
N PRO A 256 15.25 17.11 -0.80
CA PRO A 256 14.62 18.21 -1.52
C PRO A 256 14.60 17.99 -3.04
N GLY A 257 13.47 18.33 -3.66
CA GLY A 257 13.28 18.28 -5.11
C GLY A 257 12.90 16.91 -5.66
N TYR A 258 12.50 16.91 -6.90
CA TYR A 258 12.22 15.72 -7.70
C TYR A 258 13.49 15.18 -8.35
N ALA A 259 13.41 13.97 -8.87
CA ALA A 259 14.47 13.40 -9.70
C ALA A 259 14.74 14.32 -10.92
N PRO A 260 16.02 14.63 -11.21
CA PRO A 260 16.36 15.48 -12.35
C PRO A 260 15.77 14.93 -13.66
N GLY A 261 15.18 15.80 -14.45
CA GLY A 261 14.58 15.46 -15.74
C GLY A 261 13.17 14.85 -15.65
N TYR A 262 12.63 14.56 -14.47
CA TYR A 262 11.28 13.99 -14.35
C TYR A 262 10.19 14.90 -14.90
N LEU A 263 10.14 16.14 -14.42
CA LEU A 263 9.08 17.09 -14.81
C LEU A 263 9.19 17.46 -16.28
N GLU A 264 10.40 17.68 -16.77
CA GLU A 264 10.71 18.00 -18.16
C GLU A 264 10.33 16.84 -19.10
N LEU A 265 10.60 15.62 -18.69
CA LEU A 265 10.22 14.43 -19.45
C LEU A 265 8.70 14.33 -19.63
N VAL A 266 7.92 14.54 -18.55
CA VAL A 266 6.45 14.51 -18.64
C VAL A 266 5.96 15.60 -19.60
N GLY A 267 6.50 16.83 -19.49
CA GLY A 267 6.14 17.94 -20.38
C GLY A 267 6.41 17.62 -21.85
N THR A 268 7.63 17.25 -22.18
CA THR A 268 8.01 16.89 -23.56
C THR A 268 7.17 15.72 -24.07
N TRP A 269 7.02 14.67 -23.28
CA TRP A 269 6.29 13.48 -23.70
C TRP A 269 4.80 13.76 -23.96
N VAL A 270 4.13 14.59 -23.14
CA VAL A 270 2.72 14.98 -23.33
C VAL A 270 2.53 15.80 -24.62
N HIS A 271 3.52 16.61 -25.00
CA HIS A 271 3.48 17.37 -26.24
C HIS A 271 3.71 16.49 -27.48
N ASP A 272 4.65 15.56 -27.42
CA ASP A 272 5.11 14.76 -28.55
C ASP A 272 4.28 13.49 -28.77
N LEU A 273 3.78 12.85 -27.69
CA LEU A 273 3.07 11.56 -27.68
C LEU A 273 3.74 10.54 -28.64
N PRO A 274 4.96 10.08 -28.36
CA PRO A 274 5.78 9.33 -29.30
C PRO A 274 5.08 8.06 -29.81
N ALA A 275 5.25 7.79 -31.11
CA ALA A 275 4.64 6.63 -31.76
C ALA A 275 5.37 5.31 -31.46
N THR A 276 6.67 5.38 -31.15
CA THR A 276 7.51 4.21 -30.89
C THR A 276 7.61 3.91 -29.40
N SER A 277 7.47 2.65 -29.03
CA SER A 277 7.64 2.20 -27.64
C SER A 277 9.12 2.15 -27.27
N THR A 278 9.44 2.67 -26.09
CA THR A 278 10.79 2.63 -25.51
C THR A 278 10.74 2.30 -24.02
N ALA A 279 11.73 1.55 -23.52
CA ALA A 279 11.83 1.23 -22.11
C ALA A 279 13.28 1.24 -21.66
N ASP A 280 13.50 1.77 -20.45
CA ASP A 280 14.75 1.53 -19.73
C ASP A 280 14.81 0.08 -19.24
N ALA A 281 16.01 -0.38 -18.91
CA ALA A 281 16.17 -1.67 -18.25
C ALA A 281 15.46 -1.63 -16.87
N PRO A 282 14.81 -2.73 -16.45
CA PRO A 282 14.27 -2.83 -15.12
C PRO A 282 15.38 -2.61 -14.07
N PRO A 283 15.10 -1.85 -13.01
CA PRO A 283 16.10 -1.68 -11.96
C PRO A 283 16.34 -2.99 -11.23
N PRO A 284 17.55 -3.21 -10.70
CA PRO A 284 17.85 -4.42 -9.95
C PRO A 284 16.96 -4.50 -8.70
N GLN A 285 16.50 -5.71 -8.42
CA GLN A 285 15.67 -6.05 -7.28
C GLN A 285 16.33 -7.18 -6.50
N ASP A 286 16.50 -7.03 -5.18
CA ASP A 286 17.24 -8.00 -4.34
C ASP A 286 16.50 -9.34 -4.18
N ARG A 287 15.19 -9.33 -4.36
CA ARG A 287 14.32 -10.50 -4.29
C ARG A 287 13.03 -10.30 -5.10
N PRO A 288 12.34 -11.38 -5.50
CA PRO A 288 11.00 -11.27 -6.05
C PRO A 288 10.01 -10.86 -4.97
N SER A 289 8.95 -10.14 -5.34
CA SER A 289 7.83 -9.88 -4.45
C SER A 289 6.99 -11.16 -4.25
N ALA A 290 6.54 -11.40 -3.02
CA ALA A 290 5.79 -12.60 -2.68
C ALA A 290 4.29 -12.43 -2.95
N ALA A 291 3.68 -13.37 -3.68
CA ALA A 291 2.25 -13.40 -3.86
C ALA A 291 1.52 -13.71 -2.54
N VAL A 292 0.44 -12.98 -2.27
CA VAL A 292 -0.42 -13.22 -1.12
C VAL A 292 -1.51 -14.21 -1.54
N THR A 293 -1.27 -15.49 -1.24
CA THR A 293 -2.18 -16.58 -1.66
C THR A 293 -3.50 -16.57 -0.88
N PRO A 294 -4.62 -17.01 -1.47
CA PRO A 294 -5.88 -17.16 -0.74
C PRO A 294 -5.76 -18.06 0.50
N LEU A 295 -6.68 -17.90 1.46
CA LEU A 295 -6.75 -18.75 2.64
C LEU A 295 -7.05 -20.21 2.24
N ARG A 296 -6.39 -21.13 2.94
CA ARG A 296 -6.71 -22.56 2.84
C ARG A 296 -8.01 -22.86 3.60
N TRP A 297 -8.65 -24.00 3.31
CA TRP A 297 -9.93 -24.40 3.91
C TRP A 297 -9.94 -24.44 5.45
N TYR A 298 -8.78 -24.62 6.10
CA TYR A 298 -8.61 -24.65 7.56
C TYR A 298 -8.16 -23.31 8.16
N GLU A 299 -8.07 -22.24 7.36
CA GLU A 299 -7.60 -20.91 7.77
C GLU A 299 -8.70 -19.82 7.79
N PRO A 300 -10.02 -20.11 7.69
CA PRO A 300 -10.99 -19.05 7.55
C PRO A 300 -10.98 -18.09 8.73
N VAL A 301 -11.26 -16.82 8.47
CA VAL A 301 -11.22 -15.73 9.48
C VAL A 301 -12.04 -16.07 10.72
N TRP A 302 -13.25 -16.62 10.55
CA TRP A 302 -14.12 -17.01 11.66
C TRP A 302 -13.49 -18.08 12.56
N LEU A 303 -12.70 -19.00 12.00
CA LEU A 303 -12.02 -20.05 12.79
C LEU A 303 -10.91 -19.44 13.64
N GLN A 304 -10.15 -18.46 13.10
CA GLN A 304 -9.13 -17.74 13.86
C GLN A 304 -9.75 -16.92 15.01
N LEU A 305 -10.87 -16.26 14.75
CA LEU A 305 -11.64 -15.53 15.77
C LEU A 305 -12.21 -16.48 16.84
N ALA A 306 -12.78 -17.61 16.44
CA ALA A 306 -13.28 -18.61 17.36
C ALA A 306 -12.16 -19.20 18.23
N ALA A 307 -10.99 -19.51 17.64
CA ALA A 307 -9.82 -19.97 18.37
C ALA A 307 -9.34 -18.90 19.37
N LEU A 308 -9.26 -17.64 18.96
CA LEU A 308 -8.87 -16.53 19.84
C LEU A 308 -9.82 -16.40 21.05
N VAL A 309 -11.14 -16.36 20.80
CA VAL A 309 -12.15 -16.25 21.86
C VAL A 309 -12.07 -17.47 22.81
N PHE A 310 -11.93 -18.67 22.25
CA PHE A 310 -11.77 -19.89 23.04
C PHE A 310 -10.51 -19.86 23.90
N LEU A 311 -9.36 -19.45 23.35
CA LEU A 311 -8.10 -19.35 24.09
C LEU A 311 -8.21 -18.34 25.24
N LEU A 312 -8.74 -17.15 24.98
CA LEU A 312 -8.96 -16.15 26.02
C LEU A 312 -9.88 -16.67 27.12
N ALA A 313 -11.01 -17.31 26.76
CA ALA A 313 -11.93 -17.91 27.72
C ALA A 313 -11.29 -19.03 28.54
N ALA A 314 -10.62 -19.98 27.88
CA ALA A 314 -10.01 -21.14 28.54
C ALA A 314 -8.90 -20.74 29.53
N PHE A 315 -8.06 -19.77 29.16
CA PHE A 315 -6.97 -19.31 30.02
C PHE A 315 -7.46 -18.38 31.14
N ALA A 316 -8.44 -17.48 30.88
CA ALA A 316 -8.99 -16.58 31.88
C ALA A 316 -9.90 -17.32 32.90
N TRP A 317 -10.60 -18.35 32.43
CA TRP A 317 -11.50 -19.17 33.30
C TRP A 317 -10.79 -19.78 34.52
N TYR A 318 -9.61 -20.32 34.33
CA TYR A 318 -8.89 -21.08 35.36
C TYR A 318 -8.57 -20.26 36.62
N PRO A 319 -8.06 -19.04 36.60
CA PRO A 319 -7.83 -18.23 37.79
C PRO A 319 -9.12 -17.72 38.48
N LEU A 320 -10.20 -17.50 37.70
CA LEU A 320 -11.46 -16.95 38.24
C LEU A 320 -12.21 -17.93 39.13
N PHE A 321 -12.14 -19.22 38.86
CA PHE A 321 -12.88 -20.26 39.58
C PHE A 321 -11.95 -21.13 40.45
N ARG A 322 -11.22 -20.53 41.37
CA ARG A 322 -10.28 -21.19 42.27
C ARG A 322 -11.01 -22.03 43.35
N ARG A 323 -11.28 -23.29 43.09
CA ARG A 323 -11.72 -24.27 44.10
C ARG A 323 -10.87 -25.55 43.96
N GLY A 324 -10.19 -25.98 45.07
CA GLY A 324 -9.38 -27.20 45.14
C GLY A 324 -7.89 -27.01 44.83
N PRO A 325 -7.06 -28.04 45.04
CA PRO A 325 -5.63 -28.01 44.83
C PRO A 325 -5.31 -27.71 43.37
N ALA A 326 -4.59 -26.62 43.12
CA ALA A 326 -4.19 -26.21 41.79
C ALA A 326 -2.83 -26.83 41.43
N ALA A 327 -2.76 -27.64 40.40
CA ALA A 327 -1.49 -28.07 39.82
C ALA A 327 -0.62 -26.86 39.41
N ARG A 328 0.66 -26.89 39.77
CA ARG A 328 1.59 -25.79 39.44
C ARG A 328 1.64 -25.54 37.93
N SER A 329 1.68 -26.61 37.12
CA SER A 329 1.65 -26.54 35.66
C SER A 329 0.39 -25.85 35.10
N ALA A 330 -0.79 -26.12 35.71
CA ALA A 330 -2.03 -25.48 35.26
C ALA A 330 -2.07 -23.97 35.53
N ARG A 331 -1.47 -23.51 36.65
CA ARG A 331 -1.31 -22.06 36.87
C ARG A 331 -0.38 -21.43 35.87
N TRP A 332 0.73 -22.09 35.57
CA TRP A 332 1.65 -21.63 34.55
C TRP A 332 0.98 -21.60 33.17
N LEU A 333 0.25 -22.65 32.77
CA LEU A 333 -0.46 -22.70 31.49
C LEU A 333 -1.47 -21.54 31.35
N ALA A 334 -2.30 -21.33 32.38
CA ALA A 334 -3.28 -20.25 32.34
C ALA A 334 -2.64 -18.86 32.23
N THR A 335 -1.57 -18.62 33.00
CA THR A 335 -0.89 -17.30 33.01
C THR A 335 -0.09 -17.08 31.75
N THR A 336 0.79 -18.00 31.34
CA THR A 336 1.62 -17.82 30.13
C THR A 336 0.77 -17.79 28.88
N GLY A 337 -0.26 -18.66 28.78
CA GLY A 337 -1.17 -18.64 27.62
C GLY A 337 -1.93 -17.32 27.49
N LEU A 338 -2.52 -16.83 28.61
CA LEU A 338 -3.24 -15.55 28.57
C LEU A 338 -2.32 -14.37 28.22
N VAL A 339 -1.14 -14.28 28.86
CA VAL A 339 -0.16 -13.22 28.59
C VAL A 339 0.33 -13.29 27.14
N THR A 340 0.55 -14.49 26.59
CA THR A 340 0.99 -14.64 25.19
C THR A 340 -0.09 -14.17 24.22
N VAL A 341 -1.34 -14.57 24.41
CA VAL A 341 -2.44 -14.19 23.50
C VAL A 341 -2.69 -12.68 23.56
N LEU A 342 -2.78 -12.09 24.75
CA LEU A 342 -2.96 -10.64 24.90
C LEU A 342 -1.74 -9.85 24.39
N GLY A 343 -0.53 -10.34 24.68
CA GLY A 343 0.71 -9.74 24.20
C GLY A 343 0.83 -9.79 22.67
N PHE A 344 0.40 -10.89 22.04
CA PHE A 344 0.33 -10.99 20.59
C PHE A 344 -0.58 -9.92 20.00
N LEU A 345 -1.80 -9.75 20.52
CA LEU A 345 -2.73 -8.72 20.07
C LEU A 345 -2.13 -7.31 20.24
N ALA A 346 -1.44 -7.05 21.36
CA ALA A 346 -0.80 -5.76 21.59
C ALA A 346 0.35 -5.50 20.59
N VAL A 347 1.21 -6.50 20.35
CA VAL A 347 2.30 -6.41 19.37
C VAL A 347 1.74 -6.20 17.98
N ASP A 348 0.66 -6.89 17.61
CA ASP A 348 0.02 -6.74 16.33
C ASP A 348 -0.54 -5.32 16.12
N VAL A 349 -1.27 -4.78 17.10
CA VAL A 349 -1.77 -3.40 17.04
C VAL A 349 -0.62 -2.39 16.89
N VAL A 350 0.46 -2.54 17.68
CA VAL A 350 1.64 -1.65 17.59
C VAL A 350 2.30 -1.79 16.22
N LEU A 351 2.44 -3.02 15.71
CA LEU A 351 2.99 -3.28 14.37
C LEU A 351 2.19 -2.55 13.29
N GLN A 352 0.88 -2.67 13.31
CA GLN A 352 -0.01 -2.07 12.31
C GLN A 352 -0.02 -0.54 12.37
N VAL A 353 -0.17 0.02 13.58
CA VAL A 353 -0.25 1.48 13.76
C VAL A 353 1.08 2.18 13.47
N THR A 354 2.21 1.55 13.78
CA THR A 354 3.54 2.18 13.68
C THR A 354 4.40 1.64 12.54
N MET A 355 3.89 0.69 11.75
CA MET A 355 4.68 -0.04 10.76
C MET A 355 5.98 -0.63 11.37
N GLY A 356 5.86 -1.14 12.60
CA GLY A 356 6.96 -1.74 13.36
C GLY A 356 7.92 -0.76 14.05
N LYS A 357 7.81 0.55 13.84
CA LYS A 357 8.75 1.55 14.39
C LYS A 357 8.78 1.61 15.92
N ALA A 358 7.67 1.28 16.58
CA ALA A 358 7.54 1.31 18.04
C ALA A 358 7.66 -0.08 18.71
N LEU A 359 8.14 -1.10 18.01
CA LEU A 359 8.32 -2.45 18.58
C LEU A 359 9.58 -2.58 19.47
N GLY A 360 10.36 -1.51 19.64
CA GLY A 360 11.53 -1.47 20.51
C GLY A 360 12.78 -2.10 19.89
N PRO A 361 13.80 -2.40 20.71
CA PRO A 361 15.08 -2.91 20.23
C PRO A 361 14.95 -4.26 19.53
N VAL A 362 15.75 -4.46 18.47
CA VAL A 362 15.81 -5.69 17.69
C VAL A 362 17.05 -6.48 18.07
N VAL A 363 16.89 -7.75 18.38
CA VAL A 363 17.96 -8.70 18.73
C VAL A 363 17.81 -9.94 17.84
N ALA A 364 18.85 -10.32 17.14
CA ALA A 364 18.86 -11.47 16.22
C ALA A 364 17.67 -11.43 15.21
N GLY A 365 17.41 -10.25 14.63
CA GLY A 365 16.34 -10.07 13.67
C GLY A 365 14.92 -9.97 14.25
N ARG A 366 14.76 -9.96 15.58
CA ARG A 366 13.44 -9.96 16.23
C ARG A 366 13.34 -8.85 17.28
N PRO A 367 12.24 -8.07 17.30
CA PRO A 367 12.02 -7.11 18.38
C PRO A 367 11.83 -7.83 19.72
N LEU A 368 12.33 -7.23 20.79
CA LEU A 368 12.29 -7.82 22.15
C LEU A 368 10.88 -8.29 22.57
N PRO A 369 9.78 -7.54 22.35
CA PRO A 369 8.45 -8.03 22.66
C PRO A 369 8.10 -9.33 21.93
N TRP A 370 8.49 -9.47 20.65
CA TRP A 370 8.25 -10.69 19.88
C TRP A 370 9.05 -11.87 20.42
N LEU A 371 10.34 -11.66 20.75
CA LEU A 371 11.16 -12.69 21.41
C LEU A 371 10.56 -13.14 22.74
N ALA A 372 10.09 -12.21 23.56
CA ALA A 372 9.43 -12.53 24.82
C ALA A 372 8.16 -13.39 24.59
N LEU A 373 7.35 -13.07 23.59
CA LEU A 373 6.18 -13.85 23.22
C LEU A 373 6.55 -15.25 22.72
N GLN A 374 7.62 -15.40 21.97
CA GLN A 374 8.14 -16.71 21.53
C GLN A 374 8.57 -17.57 22.73
N LEU A 375 9.30 -16.99 23.67
CA LEU A 375 9.71 -17.68 24.92
C LEU A 375 8.49 -18.06 25.79
N LEU A 376 7.53 -17.17 25.94
CA LEU A 376 6.27 -17.44 26.64
C LEU A 376 5.46 -18.54 25.93
N SER A 377 5.47 -18.58 24.60
CA SER A 377 4.82 -19.63 23.81
C SER A 377 5.45 -21.00 24.09
N LEU A 378 6.77 -21.10 24.14
CA LEU A 378 7.48 -22.32 24.51
C LEU A 378 7.13 -22.73 25.97
N GLY A 379 7.08 -21.77 26.89
CA GLY A 379 6.62 -22.00 28.27
C GLY A 379 5.18 -22.50 28.35
N THR A 380 4.30 -21.96 27.48
CA THR A 380 2.90 -22.40 27.38
C THR A 380 2.78 -23.85 26.89
N VAL A 381 3.59 -24.21 25.87
CA VAL A 381 3.68 -25.62 25.40
C VAL A 381 4.14 -26.55 26.49
N ALA A 382 5.23 -26.21 27.19
CA ALA A 382 5.75 -27.02 28.31
C ALA A 382 4.71 -27.15 29.45
N ALA A 383 4.01 -26.05 29.78
CA ALA A 383 2.95 -26.07 30.80
C ALA A 383 1.72 -26.89 30.35
N THR A 384 1.42 -26.94 29.05
CA THR A 384 0.38 -27.78 28.45
C THR A 384 0.69 -29.26 28.71
N ILE A 385 1.92 -29.70 28.44
CA ILE A 385 2.37 -31.06 28.69
C ILE A 385 2.24 -31.40 30.20
N GLY A 386 2.73 -30.53 31.09
CA GLY A 386 2.61 -30.73 32.54
C GLY A 386 1.16 -30.75 33.02
N THR A 387 0.27 -29.96 32.39
CA THR A 387 -1.17 -29.98 32.72
C THR A 387 -1.85 -31.24 32.20
N ALA A 388 -1.44 -31.81 31.09
CA ALA A 388 -1.92 -33.10 30.59
C ALA A 388 -1.62 -34.22 31.59
N VAL A 389 -0.42 -34.25 32.14
CA VAL A 389 -0.04 -35.21 33.20
C VAL A 389 -0.91 -35.01 34.46
N ALA A 390 -1.13 -33.79 34.89
CA ALA A 390 -1.98 -33.47 36.03
C ALA A 390 -3.45 -33.87 35.79
N TRP A 391 -3.97 -33.60 34.58
CA TRP A 391 -5.33 -33.99 34.20
C TRP A 391 -5.50 -35.52 34.16
N TRP A 392 -4.51 -36.22 33.64
CA TRP A 392 -4.52 -37.72 33.65
C TRP A 392 -4.71 -38.29 35.05
N ARG A 393 -4.08 -37.65 36.05
CA ARG A 393 -4.13 -38.09 37.46
C ARG A 393 -5.44 -37.70 38.15
N HIS A 394 -5.99 -36.53 37.86
CA HIS A 394 -7.09 -35.95 38.65
C HIS A 394 -8.43 -35.86 37.89
N ARG A 395 -8.43 -36.00 36.56
CA ARG A 395 -9.63 -36.04 35.69
C ARG A 395 -10.70 -34.96 35.98
N THR A 396 -10.30 -33.73 36.38
CA THR A 396 -11.26 -32.67 36.66
C THR A 396 -11.65 -31.93 35.39
N PRO A 397 -12.95 -31.57 35.20
CA PRO A 397 -13.39 -30.81 34.00
C PRO A 397 -12.64 -29.49 33.81
N ARG A 398 -12.31 -28.82 34.93
CA ARG A 398 -11.54 -27.58 34.93
C ARG A 398 -10.15 -27.73 34.34
N LEU A 399 -9.41 -28.78 34.68
CA LEU A 399 -8.12 -29.08 34.04
C LEU A 399 -8.30 -29.50 32.58
N GLY A 400 -9.41 -30.19 32.25
CA GLY A 400 -9.74 -30.58 30.88
C GLY A 400 -9.95 -29.38 29.95
N VAL A 401 -10.73 -28.37 30.37
CA VAL A 401 -10.94 -27.15 29.61
C VAL A 401 -9.62 -26.37 29.39
N LEU A 402 -8.82 -26.23 30.45
CA LEU A 402 -7.53 -25.56 30.36
C LEU A 402 -6.56 -26.31 29.46
N LEU A 403 -6.53 -27.64 29.52
CA LEU A 403 -5.72 -28.48 28.64
C LEU A 403 -6.17 -28.37 27.20
N ALA A 404 -7.47 -28.32 26.92
CA ALA A 404 -7.99 -28.07 25.58
C ALA A 404 -7.53 -26.71 25.05
N GLY A 405 -7.52 -25.67 25.90
CA GLY A 405 -6.91 -24.38 25.58
C GLY A 405 -5.44 -24.51 25.18
N GLY A 406 -4.64 -25.24 25.96
CA GLY A 406 -3.23 -25.48 25.63
C GLY A 406 -3.04 -26.26 24.32
N VAL A 407 -3.89 -27.25 24.04
CA VAL A 407 -3.83 -28.03 22.78
C VAL A 407 -4.19 -27.15 21.57
N VAL A 408 -5.22 -26.31 21.67
CA VAL A 408 -5.60 -25.36 20.59
C VAL A 408 -4.56 -24.25 20.40
N PHE A 409 -3.91 -23.84 21.50
CA PHE A 409 -2.85 -22.84 21.46
C PHE A 409 -1.68 -23.23 20.54
N VAL A 410 -1.27 -24.49 20.51
CA VAL A 410 -0.10 -24.92 19.73
C VAL A 410 -0.27 -24.64 18.23
N PRO A 411 -1.29 -25.17 17.53
CA PRO A 411 -1.48 -24.88 16.11
C PRO A 411 -1.75 -23.39 15.86
N TRP A 412 -2.46 -22.69 16.76
CA TRP A 412 -2.69 -21.26 16.67
C TRP A 412 -1.37 -20.48 16.74
N ALA A 413 -0.49 -20.78 17.69
CA ALA A 413 0.81 -20.14 17.84
C ALA A 413 1.78 -20.45 16.68
N VAL A 414 1.70 -21.64 16.08
CA VAL A 414 2.43 -21.97 14.84
C VAL A 414 1.92 -21.14 13.68
N TYR A 415 0.61 -21.05 13.52
CA TYR A 415 -0.03 -20.29 12.44
C TYR A 415 0.35 -18.81 12.48
N TRP A 416 0.37 -18.20 13.65
CA TRP A 416 0.73 -16.80 13.86
C TRP A 416 2.23 -16.56 14.05
N GLY A 417 3.09 -17.56 13.83
CA GLY A 417 4.54 -17.42 13.84
C GLY A 417 5.20 -17.32 15.21
N LEU A 418 4.45 -17.51 16.30
CA LEU A 418 4.99 -17.46 17.67
C LEU A 418 5.88 -18.66 18.01
N LEU A 419 5.68 -19.79 17.35
CA LEU A 419 6.52 -21.00 17.46
C LEU A 419 7.37 -21.22 16.19
N GLY A 420 7.50 -20.21 15.35
CA GLY A 420 8.32 -20.21 14.14
C GLY A 420 9.69 -19.56 14.34
N VAL A 421 10.64 -19.91 13.49
CA VAL A 421 11.96 -19.25 13.37
C VAL A 421 11.97 -18.17 12.32
#